data_13a5ed6dbf7260021dcc9f4764b072e2
#
_entry.id   13a5ed6dbf7260021dcc9f4764b072e2
#
_cell.length_a   1.000
_cell.length_b   1.000
_cell.length_c   1.000
_cell.angle_alpha   90.00
_cell.angle_beta   90.00
_cell.angle_gamma   90.00
#
_symmetry.space_group_name_H-M   'P 1'
#
loop_
_entity.id
_entity.type
_entity.pdbx_description
1 polymer ?
#
loop_
_entity_poly.entity_id
_entity_poly.type
_entity_poly.pdbx_seq_one_letter_code
_entity_poly.pdbx_strand_id
1 'polypeptide(L)'
;HPFLIKPNNHELGEIVGRELHTDEEIAAAARTLQEKGARNVLVSMAGDGALLLDEQGQVHRIGCPKGKVVNSVGAGDSMVAGFVAGWQQTRSYAVALRLGTACGSATAFSLGLATKEKIDELLAQL
;
A
#
# COMPACT_ATOMS: atom_id res chain seq x y z
N HIS A 1 -15.35 -11.78 4.58
CA HIS A 1 -13.90 -11.71 4.33
C HIS A 1 -13.60 -10.56 3.39
N PRO A 2 -13.06 -9.43 3.88
CA PRO A 2 -12.72 -8.32 2.99
C PRO A 2 -11.64 -8.71 1.98
N PHE A 3 -11.77 -8.20 0.77
CA PHE A 3 -10.77 -8.42 -0.27
C PHE A 3 -9.43 -7.79 0.09
N LEU A 4 -9.46 -6.59 0.68
CA LEU A 4 -8.27 -5.84 1.02
C LEU A 4 -8.47 -5.08 2.32
N ILE A 5 -7.50 -5.16 3.22
CA ILE A 5 -7.38 -4.24 4.35
C ILE A 5 -6.04 -3.51 4.25
N LYS A 6 -6.01 -2.26 4.69
CA LYS A 6 -4.82 -1.41 4.53
C LYS A 6 -4.49 -0.70 5.85
N PRO A 7 -3.88 -1.40 6.82
CA PRO A 7 -3.32 -0.73 7.98
C PRO A 7 -1.99 -0.05 7.62
N ASN A 8 -1.61 0.98 8.35
CA ASN A 8 -0.21 1.38 8.34
C ASN A 8 0.57 0.50 9.33
N ASN A 9 1.91 0.60 9.32
CA ASN A 9 2.73 -0.24 10.18
C ASN A 9 2.47 -0.02 11.68
N HIS A 10 2.11 1.20 12.09
CA HIS A 10 1.78 1.51 13.48
C HIS A 10 0.45 0.88 13.90
N GLU A 11 -0.58 1.01 13.05
CA GLU A 11 -1.87 0.39 13.29
C GLU A 11 -1.76 -1.13 13.36
N LEU A 12 -0.98 -1.72 12.46
CA LEU A 12 -0.74 -3.16 12.47
C LEU A 12 -0.03 -3.60 13.75
N GLY A 13 0.96 -2.84 14.20
CA GLY A 13 1.64 -3.10 15.48
C GLY A 13 0.69 -3.08 16.66
N GLU A 14 -0.23 -2.13 16.71
CA GLU A 14 -1.26 -2.05 17.75
C GLU A 14 -2.18 -3.27 17.73
N ILE A 15 -2.59 -3.73 16.54
CA ILE A 15 -3.46 -4.91 16.40
C ILE A 15 -2.80 -6.16 16.95
N VAL A 16 -1.50 -6.35 16.69
CA VAL A 16 -0.77 -7.55 17.14
C VAL A 16 -0.06 -7.36 18.48
N GLY A 17 -0.14 -6.16 19.06
CA GLY A 17 0.38 -5.88 20.39
C GLY A 17 1.89 -5.76 20.50
N ARG A 18 2.58 -5.37 19.43
CA ARG A 18 4.03 -5.20 19.42
C ARG A 18 4.48 -4.18 18.38
N GLU A 19 5.67 -3.59 18.58
CA GLU A 19 6.28 -2.75 17.57
C GLU A 19 6.86 -3.61 16.43
N LEU A 20 6.77 -3.10 15.20
CA LEU A 20 7.25 -3.80 14.00
C LEU A 20 8.41 -3.01 13.40
N HIS A 21 9.56 -3.63 13.28
CA HIS A 21 10.79 -2.97 12.84
C HIS A 21 11.36 -3.50 11.52
N THR A 22 11.02 -4.72 11.13
CA THR A 22 11.54 -5.35 9.92
C THR A 22 10.41 -5.77 9.00
N ASP A 23 10.72 -5.97 7.72
CA ASP A 23 9.75 -6.47 6.75
C ASP A 23 9.22 -7.85 7.15
N GLU A 24 10.07 -8.70 7.71
CA GLU A 24 9.69 -10.03 8.19
C GLU A 24 8.68 -9.94 9.32
N GLU A 25 8.86 -9.00 10.26
CA GLU A 25 7.93 -8.77 11.35
C GLU A 25 6.60 -8.25 10.84
N ILE A 26 6.64 -7.32 9.88
CA ILE A 26 5.43 -6.77 9.25
C ILE A 26 4.68 -7.86 8.50
N ALA A 27 5.38 -8.69 7.72
CA ALA A 27 4.76 -9.79 6.99
C ALA A 27 4.13 -10.81 7.94
N ALA A 28 4.79 -11.15 9.04
CA ALA A 28 4.25 -12.08 10.04
C ALA A 28 2.99 -11.52 10.69
N ALA A 29 2.97 -10.23 11.02
CA ALA A 29 1.79 -9.57 11.56
C ALA A 29 0.65 -9.53 10.54
N ALA A 30 0.95 -9.28 9.26
CA ALA A 30 -0.03 -9.29 8.19
C ALA A 30 -0.67 -10.68 8.03
N ARG A 31 0.10 -11.76 8.19
CA ARG A 31 -0.43 -13.13 8.16
C ARG A 31 -1.44 -13.39 9.27
N THR A 32 -1.25 -12.77 10.43
CA THR A 32 -2.22 -12.85 11.53
C THR A 32 -3.58 -12.30 11.09
N LEU A 33 -3.59 -11.16 10.37
CA LEU A 33 -4.83 -10.58 9.85
C LEU A 33 -5.43 -11.44 8.75
N GLN A 34 -4.61 -12.05 7.91
CA GLN A 34 -5.06 -12.96 6.88
C GLN A 34 -5.75 -14.19 7.47
N GLU A 35 -5.19 -14.74 8.54
CA GLU A 35 -5.78 -15.85 9.28
C GLU A 35 -7.13 -15.48 9.91
N LYS A 36 -7.35 -14.21 10.22
CA LYS A 36 -8.61 -13.70 10.75
C LYS A 36 -9.64 -13.39 9.66
N GLY A 37 -9.30 -13.58 8.39
CA GLY A 37 -10.25 -13.52 7.29
C GLY A 37 -9.97 -12.49 6.20
N ALA A 38 -8.97 -11.63 6.34
CA ALA A 38 -8.61 -10.71 5.26
C ALA A 38 -7.95 -11.47 4.12
N ARG A 39 -8.37 -11.22 2.87
CA ARG A 39 -7.77 -11.90 1.72
C ARG A 39 -6.38 -11.33 1.40
N ASN A 40 -6.28 -10.02 1.33
CA ASN A 40 -5.03 -9.31 1.05
C ASN A 40 -4.79 -8.27 2.14
N VAL A 41 -3.54 -8.09 2.54
CA VAL A 41 -3.15 -7.10 3.55
C VAL A 41 -2.10 -6.18 2.95
N LEU A 42 -2.44 -4.91 2.79
CA LEU A 42 -1.54 -3.88 2.25
C LEU A 42 -1.10 -2.99 3.41
N VAL A 43 0.17 -3.08 3.77
CA VAL A 43 0.72 -2.30 4.89
C VAL A 43 1.44 -1.08 4.34
N SER A 44 0.94 0.10 4.67
CA SER A 44 1.59 1.35 4.26
C SER A 44 2.63 1.76 5.32
N MET A 45 3.78 2.23 4.86
CA MET A 45 4.93 2.56 5.71
C MET A 45 5.48 3.96 5.42
N ALA A 46 4.59 4.88 5.06
CA ALA A 46 4.95 6.28 4.73
C ALA A 46 6.13 6.34 3.76
N GLY A 47 7.21 7.03 4.13
CA GLY A 47 8.39 7.18 3.27
C GLY A 47 9.12 5.89 2.93
N ASP A 48 8.87 4.81 3.65
CA ASP A 48 9.48 3.50 3.41
C ASP A 48 8.70 2.66 2.37
N GLY A 49 7.58 3.17 1.87
CA GLY A 49 6.80 2.51 0.83
C GLY A 49 5.68 1.63 1.37
N ALA A 50 5.56 0.43 0.85
CA ALA A 50 4.47 -0.48 1.23
C ALA A 50 4.88 -1.95 1.11
N LEU A 51 4.18 -2.79 1.87
CA LEU A 51 4.32 -4.23 1.82
C LEU A 51 2.94 -4.85 1.61
N LEU A 52 2.81 -5.73 0.63
CA LEU A 52 1.57 -6.45 0.36
C LEU A 52 1.76 -7.93 0.67
N LEU A 53 0.89 -8.47 1.50
CA LEU A 53 0.72 -9.93 1.63
C LEU A 53 -0.54 -10.29 0.84
N ASP A 54 -0.36 -10.99 -0.28
CA ASP A 54 -1.49 -11.34 -1.14
C ASP A 54 -2.20 -12.61 -0.67
N GLU A 55 -3.34 -12.91 -1.26
CA GLU A 55 -4.18 -14.04 -0.87
C GLU A 55 -3.53 -15.41 -1.10
N GLN A 56 -2.44 -15.44 -1.88
CA GLN A 56 -1.67 -16.66 -2.14
C GLN A 56 -0.50 -16.81 -1.16
N GLY A 57 -0.35 -15.87 -0.22
CA GLY A 57 0.71 -15.89 0.77
C GLY A 57 2.03 -15.29 0.30
N GLN A 58 2.07 -14.69 -0.88
CA GLN A 58 3.27 -14.05 -1.39
C GLN A 58 3.42 -12.64 -0.85
N VAL A 59 4.65 -12.25 -0.55
CA VAL A 59 4.98 -10.92 -0.05
C VAL A 59 5.56 -10.09 -1.19
N HIS A 60 4.96 -8.92 -1.40
CA HIS A 60 5.44 -7.92 -2.37
C HIS A 60 5.90 -6.69 -1.61
N ARG A 61 7.06 -6.16 -1.98
CA ARG A 61 7.64 -4.98 -1.32
C ARG A 61 7.94 -3.91 -2.36
N ILE A 62 7.56 -2.66 -2.07
CA ILE A 62 7.80 -1.53 -2.97
C ILE A 62 8.26 -0.33 -2.15
N GLY A 63 9.20 0.44 -2.69
CA GLY A 63 9.66 1.70 -2.09
C GLY A 63 8.69 2.83 -2.39
N CYS A 64 8.88 3.96 -1.71
CA CYS A 64 8.11 5.17 -1.95
C CYS A 64 8.78 6.01 -3.04
N PRO A 65 8.02 6.52 -4.04
CA PRO A 65 8.58 7.48 -4.98
C PRO A 65 9.09 8.73 -4.25
N LYS A 66 10.16 9.31 -4.75
CA LYS A 66 10.73 10.53 -4.17
C LYS A 66 9.87 11.74 -4.53
N GLY A 67 9.68 12.61 -3.56
CA GLY A 67 8.95 13.85 -3.73
C GLY A 67 8.69 14.52 -2.39
N LYS A 68 8.22 15.77 -2.45
CA LYS A 68 7.88 16.52 -1.24
C LYS A 68 6.42 16.27 -0.87
N VAL A 69 6.20 15.79 0.35
CA VAL A 69 4.84 15.59 0.85
C VAL A 69 4.22 16.96 1.13
N VAL A 70 3.15 17.29 0.41
CA VAL A 70 2.39 18.52 0.59
C VAL A 70 1.12 18.27 1.36
N ASN A 71 0.45 17.14 1.09
CA ASN A 71 -0.82 16.78 1.72
C ASN A 71 -0.95 15.26 1.78
N SER A 72 -1.12 14.71 2.97
CA SER A 72 -1.31 13.28 3.17
C SER A 72 -2.78 12.86 3.27
N VAL A 73 -3.70 13.84 3.34
CA VAL A 73 -5.14 13.57 3.43
C VAL A 73 -5.62 12.93 2.12
N GLY A 74 -6.26 11.80 2.22
CA GLY A 74 -6.75 11.07 1.05
C GLY A 74 -5.72 10.18 0.35
N ALA A 75 -4.44 10.23 0.74
CA ALA A 75 -3.40 9.41 0.12
C ALA A 75 -3.68 7.91 0.28
N GLY A 76 -4.16 7.50 1.46
CA GLY A 76 -4.54 6.11 1.71
C GLY A 76 -5.69 5.65 0.83
N ASP A 77 -6.70 6.49 0.65
CA ASP A 77 -7.86 6.17 -0.19
C ASP A 77 -7.43 6.07 -1.67
N SER A 78 -6.57 6.98 -2.12
CA SER A 78 -6.02 6.94 -3.48
C SER A 78 -5.20 5.67 -3.72
N MET A 79 -4.45 5.22 -2.73
CA MET A 79 -3.67 3.98 -2.79
C MET A 79 -4.58 2.77 -2.97
N VAL A 80 -5.65 2.68 -2.18
CA VAL A 80 -6.61 1.58 -2.29
C VAL A 80 -7.30 1.60 -3.65
N ALA A 81 -7.74 2.76 -4.11
CA ALA A 81 -8.40 2.89 -5.42
C ALA A 81 -7.48 2.46 -6.56
N GLY A 82 -6.23 2.90 -6.55
CA GLY A 82 -5.23 2.50 -7.55
C GLY A 82 -4.91 1.01 -7.49
N PHE A 83 -4.81 0.45 -6.31
CA PHE A 83 -4.59 -0.98 -6.11
C PHE A 83 -5.72 -1.81 -6.72
N VAL A 84 -6.97 -1.48 -6.38
CA VAL A 84 -8.14 -2.22 -6.88
C VAL A 84 -8.23 -2.11 -8.40
N ALA A 85 -8.04 -0.90 -8.96
CA ALA A 85 -8.06 -0.70 -10.40
C ALA A 85 -6.98 -1.52 -11.11
N GLY A 86 -5.76 -1.52 -10.59
CA GLY A 86 -4.65 -2.32 -11.14
C GLY A 86 -4.94 -3.81 -11.11
N TRP A 87 -5.49 -4.30 -10.00
CA TRP A 87 -5.88 -5.69 -9.87
C TRP A 87 -6.97 -6.08 -10.86
N GLN A 88 -8.01 -5.24 -10.99
CA GLN A 88 -9.12 -5.51 -11.91
C GLN A 88 -8.67 -5.55 -13.37
N GLN A 89 -7.72 -4.70 -13.74
CA GLN A 89 -7.22 -4.62 -15.11
C GLN A 89 -6.26 -5.75 -15.47
N THR A 90 -5.41 -6.16 -14.55
CA THR A 90 -4.28 -7.05 -14.85
C THR A 90 -4.32 -8.38 -14.13
N ARG A 91 -5.08 -8.49 -13.04
CA ARG A 91 -5.06 -9.62 -12.11
C ARG A 91 -3.65 -9.91 -11.54
N SER A 92 -2.78 -8.91 -11.55
CA SER A 92 -1.42 -9.00 -10.99
C SER A 92 -1.34 -8.16 -9.71
N TYR A 93 -0.99 -8.80 -8.60
CA TYR A 93 -0.79 -8.08 -7.34
C TYR A 93 0.43 -7.17 -7.39
N ALA A 94 1.48 -7.53 -8.12
CA ALA A 94 2.65 -6.68 -8.29
C ALA A 94 2.29 -5.37 -9.01
N VAL A 95 1.50 -5.45 -10.08
CA VAL A 95 1.02 -4.25 -10.80
C VAL A 95 0.07 -3.45 -9.93
N ALA A 96 -0.85 -4.12 -9.21
CA ALA A 96 -1.79 -3.47 -8.31
C ALA A 96 -1.06 -2.66 -7.22
N LEU A 97 -0.04 -3.25 -6.60
CA LEU A 97 0.76 -2.57 -5.58
C LEU A 97 1.48 -1.36 -6.16
N ARG A 98 2.07 -1.49 -7.33
CA ARG A 98 2.79 -0.43 -8.00
C ARG A 98 1.87 0.76 -8.31
N LEU A 99 0.71 0.49 -8.91
CA LEU A 99 -0.26 1.52 -9.25
C LEU A 99 -0.84 2.17 -7.99
N GLY A 100 -1.17 1.37 -6.98
CA GLY A 100 -1.66 1.89 -5.70
C GLY A 100 -0.66 2.83 -5.02
N THR A 101 0.61 2.44 -5.00
CA THR A 101 1.68 3.25 -4.43
C THR A 101 1.86 4.57 -5.19
N ALA A 102 1.81 4.53 -6.52
CA ALA A 102 1.90 5.74 -7.34
C ALA A 102 0.70 6.68 -7.10
N CYS A 103 -0.52 6.15 -7.02
CA CYS A 103 -1.72 6.94 -6.75
C CYS A 103 -1.68 7.59 -5.36
N GLY A 104 -1.31 6.84 -4.34
CA GLY A 104 -1.18 7.37 -2.98
C GLY A 104 -0.11 8.44 -2.88
N SER A 105 1.05 8.21 -3.50
CA SER A 105 2.16 9.16 -3.51
C SER A 105 1.80 10.43 -4.29
N ALA A 106 1.11 10.31 -5.42
CA ALA A 106 0.66 11.47 -6.20
C ALA A 106 -0.26 12.36 -5.38
N THR A 107 -1.19 11.78 -4.61
CA THR A 107 -2.08 12.54 -3.72
C THR A 107 -1.29 13.23 -2.61
N ALA A 108 -0.34 12.52 -1.99
CA ALA A 108 0.49 13.08 -0.91
C ALA A 108 1.38 14.24 -1.39
N PHE A 109 1.84 14.20 -2.65
CA PHE A 109 2.73 15.22 -3.23
C PHE A 109 1.97 16.37 -3.91
N SER A 110 0.66 16.37 -3.86
CA SER A 110 -0.18 17.37 -4.53
C SER A 110 -1.06 18.12 -3.53
N LEU A 111 -1.46 19.35 -3.89
CA LEU A 111 -2.38 20.16 -3.06
C LEU A 111 -3.84 19.77 -3.24
N GLY A 112 -4.15 18.89 -4.16
CA GLY A 112 -5.51 18.44 -4.46
C GLY A 112 -5.52 17.00 -4.90
N LEU A 113 -6.54 16.63 -5.67
CA LEU A 113 -6.63 15.27 -6.21
C LEU A 113 -5.48 15.02 -7.18
N ALA A 114 -4.91 13.81 -7.12
CA ALA A 114 -3.84 13.41 -8.01
C ALA A 114 -4.31 13.38 -9.46
N THR A 115 -3.49 13.91 -10.37
CA THR A 115 -3.76 13.85 -11.81
C THR A 115 -3.17 12.58 -12.40
N LYS A 116 -3.71 12.15 -13.54
CA LYS A 116 -3.15 11.01 -14.27
C LYS A 116 -1.67 11.25 -14.64
N GLU A 117 -1.34 12.47 -15.04
CA GLU A 117 0.04 12.84 -15.39
C GLU A 117 0.99 12.67 -14.21
N LYS A 118 0.57 13.09 -13.02
CA LYS A 118 1.37 12.93 -11.80
C LYS A 118 1.54 11.47 -11.43
N ILE A 119 0.49 10.67 -11.58
CA ILE A 119 0.53 9.23 -11.33
C ILE A 119 1.50 8.55 -12.30
N ASP A 120 1.41 8.86 -13.60
CA ASP A 120 2.29 8.29 -14.61
C ASP A 120 3.75 8.66 -14.37
N GLU A 121 4.02 9.92 -13.97
CA GLU A 121 5.34 10.39 -13.61
C GLU A 121 5.92 9.58 -12.44
N LEU A 122 5.13 9.33 -11.41
CA LEU A 122 5.57 8.57 -10.25
C LEU A 122 5.71 7.07 -10.53
N LEU A 123 4.88 6.52 -11.40
CA LEU A 123 5.03 5.14 -11.86
C LEU A 123 6.37 4.91 -12.53
N ALA A 124 6.88 5.90 -13.26
CA ALA A 124 8.18 5.81 -13.92
C ALA A 124 9.34 5.72 -12.91
N GLN A 125 9.15 6.15 -11.66
CA GLN A 125 10.16 6.04 -10.60
C GLN A 125 10.17 4.66 -9.93
N LEU A 126 9.11 3.90 -10.10
CA LEU A 126 8.94 2.59 -9.47
C LEU A 126 9.39 1.47 -10.46
#